data_2b57d64508b22f1973033157fe63241e
#
_entry.id   2b57d64508b22f1973033157fe63241e
#
_cell.length_a   1.000
_cell.length_b   1.000
_cell.length_c   1.000
_cell.angle_alpha   90.00
_cell.angle_beta   90.00
_cell.angle_gamma   90.00
#
_symmetry.space_group_name_H-M   'P 1'
#
loop_
_entity.id
_entity.type
_entity.pdbx_description
1 polymer ?
#
loop_
_entity_poly.entity_id
_entity_poly.type
_entity_poly.pdbx_seq_one_letter_code
_entity_poly.pdbx_strand_id
1 'polypeptide(L)'
;MTPGTRVRVRAGDPDHHTRVPRYARGHTGEIVAVLGEWALPDDSVRGVRRTETCYAVRFPAFELWGSGDHTVTVDLWESYLERA
;
A
#
# COMPACT_ATOMS: atom_id res chain seq x y z
N MET A 1 10.41 6.51 0.45
CA MET A 1 10.77 5.54 -0.63
C MET A 1 10.55 6.21 -1.99
N THR A 2 11.20 5.75 -3.00
CA THR A 2 11.16 6.37 -4.33
C THR A 2 10.61 5.37 -5.35
N PRO A 3 10.15 5.83 -6.53
CA PRO A 3 9.79 4.91 -7.61
C PRO A 3 10.91 3.93 -7.93
N GLY A 4 10.57 2.67 -8.17
CA GLY A 4 11.51 1.59 -8.35
C GLY A 4 11.81 0.79 -7.09
N THR A 5 11.43 1.28 -5.91
CA THR A 5 11.60 0.55 -4.66
C THR A 5 10.65 -0.64 -4.61
N ARG A 6 11.19 -1.81 -4.29
CA ARG A 6 10.35 -3.00 -4.07
C ARG A 6 9.85 -2.98 -2.65
N VAL A 7 8.56 -3.23 -2.49
CA VAL A 7 7.90 -3.22 -1.20
C VAL A 7 6.99 -4.43 -1.06
N ARG A 8 6.78 -4.83 0.20
CA ARG A 8 5.80 -5.86 0.52
C ARG A 8 4.71 -5.24 1.38
N VAL A 9 3.46 -5.57 1.07
CA VAL A 9 2.32 -5.12 1.86
C VAL A 9 2.25 -5.99 3.13
N ARG A 10 2.12 -5.36 4.29
CA ARG A 10 2.03 -6.08 5.56
C ARG A 10 0.84 -7.01 5.54
N ALA A 11 1.05 -8.26 5.98
CA ALA A 11 0.04 -9.30 5.93
C ALA A 11 -0.91 -9.28 7.13
N GLY A 12 -0.49 -8.70 8.25
CA GLY A 12 -1.30 -8.68 9.46
C GLY A 12 -2.52 -7.78 9.36
N ASP A 13 -3.59 -8.15 10.03
CA ASP A 13 -4.75 -7.29 10.17
C ASP A 13 -4.47 -6.27 11.28
N PRO A 14 -4.56 -4.97 11.00
CA PRO A 14 -4.43 -3.97 12.06
C PRO A 14 -5.66 -3.99 12.97
N ASP A 15 -5.50 -3.51 14.20
CA ASP A 15 -6.58 -3.42 15.16
C ASP A 15 -7.63 -2.37 14.80
N HIS A 16 -7.37 -1.57 13.79
CA HIS A 16 -8.28 -0.54 13.33
C HIS A 16 -8.65 -0.80 11.88
N HIS A 17 -9.67 -0.09 11.41
CA HIS A 17 -10.12 -0.20 10.04
C HIS A 17 -9.00 0.18 9.07
N THR A 18 -8.78 -0.64 8.05
CA THR A 18 -7.77 -0.39 7.04
C THR A 18 -8.39 -0.41 5.65
N ARG A 19 -7.77 0.35 4.73
CA ARG A 19 -8.18 0.39 3.33
C ARG A 19 -7.31 -0.49 2.44
N VAL A 20 -6.42 -1.28 3.04
CA VAL A 20 -5.58 -2.19 2.25
C VAL A 20 -6.46 -3.34 1.73
N PRO A 21 -6.53 -3.52 0.40
CA PRO A 21 -7.27 -4.66 -0.15
C PRO A 21 -6.67 -5.97 0.30
N ARG A 22 -7.53 -6.94 0.62
CA ARG A 22 -7.05 -8.26 1.08
C ARG A 22 -6.15 -8.94 0.06
N TYR A 23 -6.46 -8.80 -1.22
CA TYR A 23 -5.66 -9.45 -2.26
C TYR A 23 -4.22 -8.93 -2.34
N ALA A 24 -3.96 -7.73 -1.82
CA ALA A 24 -2.62 -7.15 -1.83
C ALA A 24 -1.80 -7.51 -0.60
N ARG A 25 -2.43 -7.97 0.49
CA ARG A 25 -1.73 -8.26 1.74
C ARG A 25 -0.72 -9.39 1.58
N GLY A 26 0.50 -9.15 2.08
CA GLY A 26 1.57 -10.13 2.03
C GLY A 26 2.26 -10.24 0.68
N HIS A 27 1.81 -9.51 -0.33
CA HIS A 27 2.38 -9.56 -1.66
C HIS A 27 3.41 -8.47 -1.89
N THR A 28 4.32 -8.72 -2.82
CA THR A 28 5.41 -7.81 -3.16
C THR A 28 5.09 -7.10 -4.46
N GLY A 29 5.28 -5.80 -4.45
CA GLY A 29 5.12 -4.96 -5.64
C GLY A 29 6.24 -3.95 -5.75
N GLU A 30 6.06 -3.01 -6.67
CA GLU A 30 7.04 -1.96 -6.93
C GLU A 30 6.36 -0.60 -6.85
N ILE A 31 6.99 0.35 -6.16
CA ILE A 31 6.50 1.73 -6.15
C ILE A 31 6.73 2.32 -7.53
N VAL A 32 5.65 2.82 -8.14
CA VAL A 32 5.71 3.45 -9.46
C VAL A 32 5.50 4.95 -9.41
N ALA A 33 4.91 5.45 -8.31
CA ALA A 33 4.73 6.90 -8.13
C ALA A 33 4.59 7.23 -6.64
N VAL A 34 5.01 8.44 -6.28
CA VAL A 34 4.78 9.01 -4.96
C VAL A 34 3.61 9.96 -5.10
N LEU A 35 2.51 9.69 -4.39
CA LEU A 35 1.27 10.46 -4.54
C LEU A 35 1.17 11.65 -3.60
N GLY A 36 2.15 11.81 -2.70
CA GLY A 36 2.17 12.92 -1.76
C GLY A 36 1.71 12.52 -0.37
N GLU A 37 1.64 13.51 0.52
CA GLU A 37 1.22 13.31 1.90
C GLU A 37 -0.25 13.65 2.04
N TRP A 38 -0.99 12.80 2.76
CA TRP A 38 -2.42 12.95 2.97
C TRP A 38 -2.76 12.68 4.43
N ALA A 39 -3.82 13.33 4.92
CA ALA A 39 -4.32 13.07 6.27
C ALA A 39 -4.92 11.69 6.35
N LEU A 40 -4.59 10.95 7.42
CA LEU A 40 -5.15 9.63 7.66
C LEU A 40 -6.57 9.79 8.21
N PRO A 41 -7.58 9.17 7.56
CA PRO A 41 -8.97 9.35 7.98
C PRO A 41 -9.23 8.94 9.43
N ASP A 42 -8.62 7.86 9.89
CA ASP A 42 -8.86 7.35 11.23
C ASP A 42 -8.35 8.31 12.31
N ASP A 43 -7.18 8.90 12.08
CA ASP A 43 -6.62 9.87 13.00
C ASP A 43 -7.42 11.17 13.00
N SER A 44 -7.98 11.55 11.86
CA SER A 44 -8.84 12.73 11.76
C SER A 44 -10.09 12.60 12.64
N VAL A 45 -10.66 11.42 12.73
CA VAL A 45 -11.85 11.16 13.58
C VAL A 45 -11.54 11.39 15.05
N ARG A 46 -10.29 11.13 15.46
CA ARG A 46 -9.86 11.32 16.85
C ARG A 46 -9.41 12.74 17.14
N GLY A 47 -9.47 13.63 16.17
CA GLY A 47 -8.96 14.98 16.31
C GLY A 47 -7.45 15.09 16.23
N VAL A 48 -6.76 14.02 15.94
CA VAL A 48 -5.31 14.01 15.75
C VAL A 48 -5.01 14.17 14.27
N ARG A 49 -4.23 15.19 13.93
CA ARG A 49 -3.83 15.42 12.55
C ARG A 49 -2.49 14.74 12.30
N ARG A 50 -2.54 13.63 11.60
CA ARG A 50 -1.35 12.94 11.14
C ARG A 50 -1.41 12.83 9.63
N THR A 51 -0.26 13.02 9.02
CA THR A 51 -0.14 12.84 7.57
C THR A 51 0.79 11.68 7.32
N GLU A 52 0.60 11.04 6.17
CA GLU A 52 1.40 9.92 5.78
C GLU A 52 1.54 9.95 4.26
N THR A 53 2.69 9.50 3.77
CA THR A 53 2.93 9.44 2.35
C THR A 53 2.16 8.29 1.74
N CYS A 54 1.48 8.57 0.62
CA CYS A 54 0.76 7.57 -0.16
C CYS A 54 1.56 7.24 -1.40
N TYR A 55 1.61 5.96 -1.74
CA TYR A 55 2.34 5.47 -2.90
C TYR A 55 1.42 4.70 -3.84
N ALA A 56 1.66 4.84 -5.14
CA ALA A 56 1.08 3.93 -6.12
C ALA A 56 2.02 2.73 -6.24
N VAL A 57 1.53 1.55 -5.92
CA VAL A 57 2.29 0.31 -5.92
C VAL A 57 1.72 -0.61 -6.99
N ARG A 58 2.59 -1.07 -7.90
CA ARG A 58 2.20 -1.94 -9.00
C ARG A 58 2.57 -3.38 -8.69
N PHE A 59 1.60 -4.26 -8.87
CA PHE A 59 1.77 -5.69 -8.69
C PHE A 59 1.54 -6.41 -10.02
N PRO A 60 2.40 -7.35 -10.42
CA PRO A 60 2.05 -8.26 -11.50
C PRO A 60 0.83 -9.08 -11.08
N ALA A 61 -0.14 -9.26 -11.96
CA ALA A 61 -1.31 -10.09 -11.64
C ALA A 61 -0.91 -11.50 -11.24
N PHE A 62 0.16 -12.02 -11.84
CA PHE A 62 0.70 -13.32 -11.48
C PHE A 62 1.07 -13.40 -10.00
N GLU A 63 1.66 -12.33 -9.43
CA GLU A 63 2.02 -12.27 -8.01
C GLU A 63 0.78 -12.35 -7.12
N LEU A 64 -0.31 -11.71 -7.52
CA LEU A 64 -1.52 -11.64 -6.69
C LEU A 64 -2.38 -12.90 -6.78
N TRP A 65 -2.51 -13.46 -7.98
CA TRP A 65 -3.46 -14.55 -8.24
C TRP A 65 -2.84 -15.80 -8.86
N GLY A 66 -1.53 -15.82 -9.04
CA GLY A 66 -0.86 -16.97 -9.62
C GLY A 66 -1.03 -17.11 -11.14
N SER A 67 -1.70 -16.16 -11.78
CA SER A 67 -1.90 -16.18 -13.23
C SER A 67 -2.20 -14.77 -13.72
N GLY A 68 -2.02 -14.56 -15.03
CA GLY A 68 -2.29 -13.29 -15.67
C GLY A 68 -1.00 -12.60 -16.12
N ASP A 69 -1.10 -11.83 -17.21
CA ASP A 69 0.03 -11.13 -17.81
C ASP A 69 -0.09 -9.60 -17.70
N HIS A 70 -1.10 -9.13 -16.96
CA HIS A 70 -1.31 -7.70 -16.72
C HIS A 70 -0.77 -7.28 -15.36
N THR A 71 -0.88 -5.99 -15.06
CA THR A 71 -0.49 -5.45 -13.76
C THR A 71 -1.67 -4.75 -13.10
N VAL A 72 -1.60 -4.66 -11.77
CA VAL A 72 -2.61 -3.96 -10.97
C VAL A 72 -1.88 -2.92 -10.13
N THR A 73 -2.34 -1.68 -10.17
CA THR A 73 -1.77 -0.59 -9.37
C THR A 73 -2.75 -0.21 -8.26
N VAL A 74 -2.24 -0.14 -7.03
CA VAL A 74 -3.04 0.15 -5.85
C VAL A 74 -2.38 1.30 -5.10
N ASP A 75 -3.19 2.25 -4.61
CA ASP A 75 -2.71 3.34 -3.78
C ASP A 75 -2.65 2.86 -2.33
N LEU A 76 -1.47 2.91 -1.73
CA LEU A 76 -1.24 2.39 -0.40
C LEU A 76 -0.47 3.39 0.47
N TRP A 77 -0.83 3.44 1.74
CA TRP A 77 -0.14 4.26 2.73
C TRP A 77 1.20 3.64 3.13
N GLU A 78 2.18 4.48 3.42
CA GLU A 78 3.52 4.03 3.77
C GLU A 78 3.53 3.05 4.95
N SER A 79 2.68 3.26 5.95
CA SER A 79 2.64 2.39 7.14
C SER A 79 2.21 0.96 6.84
N TYR A 80 1.58 0.72 5.69
CA TYR A 80 1.19 -0.63 5.29
C TYR A 80 2.27 -1.32 4.46
N LEU A 81 3.40 -0.65 4.21
CA LEU A 81 4.46 -1.15 3.35
C LEU A 81 5.73 -1.38 4.14
N GLU A 82 6.48 -2.38 3.73
CA GLU A 82 7.84 -2.60 4.21
C GLU A 82 8.73 -2.90 3.01
N ARG A 83 10.01 -2.58 3.13
CA ARG A 83 10.93 -2.86 2.03
C ARG A 83 11.08 -4.37 1.86
N ALA A 84 10.97 -4.79 0.62
CA ALA A 84 11.13 -6.20 0.29
C ALA A 84 12.59 -6.60 0.19
#